data_300ab3c3989bc49c6ccc0799d009cb74
#
_entry.id   300ab3c3989bc49c6ccc0799d009cb74
#
_cell.length_a   1.000
_cell.length_b   1.000
_cell.length_c   1.000
_cell.angle_alpha   90.00
_cell.angle_beta   90.00
_cell.angle_gamma   90.00
#
_symmetry.space_group_name_H-M   'P 1'
#
loop_
_entity.id
_entity.type
_entity.pdbx_description
1 polymer ?
#
loop_
_entity_poly.entity_id
_entity_poly.type
_entity_poly.pdbx_seq_one_letter_code
_entity_poly.pdbx_strand_id
1 'polypeptide(L)'
;MTTLTSQAQPTLVFEVAKSDLSQTRVVELNIEQPLADNEVLLKVSKFALTANNISYGITGDTLGYWQFFPVNNVPSDTASNSITSTTNTAQQTQWGRLPVMGFADVVSSNNKDINVGERVWGFMPMATHLKIIAGKVNPSGFSDINPCREGLSPVYARFDRVTANPFYQLKNEDYDILLRGLFTTSWLVDDFMFDNNYFDATQYLITSASSKTSIALAFAIKQRGQRSTVGITSMANLSFVESLGCYDVVISYNDITTLDANVASILVDMAGGKNTLAAIHHHFTQQLRYSCRIGATHHGDIDLTDTQSDGLLPGAPPTFFFAPTQLKKRSLEWGVGETMKQMNQSLLRYIDFCRSIITISHTHDLHHVNDIYQQVLAGTADASVGQIISLDPNTLKPSKQ
;
A
#
# COMPACT_ATOMS: atom_id res chain seq x y z
N MET A 1 -28.37 39.23 14.04
CA MET A 1 -27.67 38.35 13.09
C MET A 1 -26.27 38.14 13.63
N THR A 2 -26.03 37.02 14.30
CA THR A 2 -24.71 36.67 14.82
C THR A 2 -23.92 36.10 13.65
N THR A 3 -22.92 36.82 13.20
CA THR A 3 -21.95 36.35 12.21
C THR A 3 -21.27 35.11 12.79
N LEU A 4 -21.64 33.93 12.31
CA LEU A 4 -20.88 32.70 12.52
C LEU A 4 -19.52 32.90 11.87
N THR A 5 -18.52 33.20 12.68
CA THR A 5 -17.12 33.18 12.24
C THR A 5 -16.83 31.76 11.76
N SER A 6 -16.61 31.60 10.46
CA SER A 6 -16.11 30.38 9.85
C SER A 6 -14.80 30.00 10.53
N GLN A 7 -14.81 29.03 11.45
CA GLN A 7 -13.58 28.51 12.04
C GLN A 7 -13.02 27.49 11.07
N ALA A 8 -11.95 27.86 10.38
CA ALA A 8 -11.21 26.91 9.55
C ALA A 8 -10.58 25.83 10.43
N GLN A 9 -10.61 24.56 9.98
CA GLN A 9 -9.95 23.46 10.67
C GLN A 9 -8.49 23.35 10.16
N PRO A 10 -7.48 23.64 11.00
CA PRO A 10 -6.09 23.44 10.60
C PRO A 10 -5.80 21.96 10.39
N THR A 11 -5.03 21.69 9.37
CA THR A 11 -4.65 20.33 8.96
C THR A 11 -3.18 20.30 8.58
N LEU A 12 -2.41 19.40 9.17
CA LEU A 12 -1.04 19.12 8.76
C LEU A 12 -1.05 18.05 7.68
N VAL A 13 -0.20 18.22 6.67
CA VAL A 13 -0.06 17.29 5.56
C VAL A 13 1.41 17.05 5.27
N PHE A 14 1.82 15.79 5.18
CA PHE A 14 3.14 15.38 4.73
C PHE A 14 3.14 15.27 3.20
N GLU A 15 4.05 16.00 2.55
CA GLU A 15 4.19 16.04 1.10
C GLU A 15 5.61 15.64 0.68
N VAL A 16 5.73 15.03 -0.50
CA VAL A 16 6.98 14.61 -1.11
C VAL A 16 7.15 15.26 -2.48
N ALA A 17 8.38 15.55 -2.90
CA ALA A 17 8.64 16.03 -4.25
C ALA A 17 8.49 14.88 -5.25
N LYS A 18 7.67 15.08 -6.31
CA LYS A 18 7.40 14.03 -7.31
C LYS A 18 8.64 13.60 -8.08
N SER A 19 9.57 14.53 -8.32
CA SER A 19 10.82 14.28 -9.05
C SER A 19 11.94 13.68 -8.18
N ASP A 20 11.81 13.81 -6.85
CA ASP A 20 12.80 13.32 -5.89
C ASP A 20 12.11 13.00 -4.56
N LEU A 21 11.73 11.74 -4.39
CA LEU A 21 10.97 11.28 -3.23
C LEU A 21 11.73 11.44 -1.90
N SER A 22 13.04 11.74 -1.92
CA SER A 22 13.80 12.03 -0.71
C SER A 22 13.52 13.41 -0.14
N GLN A 23 13.02 14.33 -0.96
CA GLN A 23 12.63 15.66 -0.53
C GLN A 23 11.20 15.64 0.02
N THR A 24 11.07 16.04 1.28
CA THR A 24 9.79 16.01 2.00
C THR A 24 9.53 17.35 2.68
N ARG A 25 8.25 17.60 3.00
CA ARG A 25 7.86 18.72 3.85
C ARG A 25 6.56 18.42 4.58
N VAL A 26 6.35 19.08 5.71
CA VAL A 26 5.04 19.16 6.37
C VAL A 26 4.49 20.56 6.14
N VAL A 27 3.27 20.63 5.64
CA VAL A 27 2.56 21.89 5.39
C VAL A 27 1.30 21.96 6.24
N GLU A 28 0.96 23.15 6.70
CA GLU A 28 -0.32 23.43 7.34
C GLU A 28 -1.29 24.00 6.33
N LEU A 29 -2.47 23.41 6.23
CA LEU A 29 -3.57 23.84 5.39
C LEU A 29 -4.79 24.12 6.25
N ASN A 30 -5.71 24.94 5.75
CA ASN A 30 -6.99 25.19 6.39
C ASN A 30 -8.13 24.56 5.61
N ILE A 31 -8.93 23.74 6.28
CA ILE A 31 -10.16 23.18 5.73
C ILE A 31 -11.31 24.11 6.07
N GLU A 32 -11.95 24.67 5.04
CA GLU A 32 -13.05 25.59 5.18
C GLU A 32 -14.25 24.96 5.90
N GLN A 33 -14.89 25.76 6.75
CA GLN A 33 -16.13 25.44 7.44
C GLN A 33 -17.14 26.60 7.23
N PRO A 34 -18.46 26.36 7.18
CA PRO A 34 -19.12 25.04 7.29
C PRO A 34 -18.92 24.18 6.04
N LEU A 35 -19.08 22.86 6.21
CA LEU A 35 -19.03 21.90 5.11
C LEU A 35 -20.16 22.14 4.11
N ALA A 36 -19.86 22.05 2.82
CA ALA A 36 -20.86 22.02 1.75
C ALA A 36 -21.69 20.72 1.76
N ASP A 37 -22.73 20.66 0.94
CA ASP A 37 -23.60 19.49 0.84
C ASP A 37 -22.79 18.23 0.48
N ASN A 38 -23.05 17.15 1.23
CA ASN A 38 -22.34 15.88 1.15
C ASN A 38 -20.84 15.91 1.49
N GLU A 39 -20.29 17.03 1.92
CA GLU A 39 -18.94 17.04 2.46
C GLU A 39 -18.89 16.39 3.85
N VAL A 40 -17.84 15.64 4.07
CA VAL A 40 -17.53 14.95 5.34
C VAL A 40 -16.08 15.21 5.68
N LEU A 41 -15.83 15.57 6.94
CA LEU A 41 -14.49 15.75 7.48
C LEU A 41 -14.11 14.55 8.33
N LEU A 42 -13.04 13.89 7.93
CA LEU A 42 -12.42 12.77 8.61
C LEU A 42 -11.19 13.24 9.37
N LYS A 43 -11.07 12.89 10.65
CA LYS A 43 -9.84 13.02 11.44
C LYS A 43 -9.09 11.71 11.33
N VAL A 44 -7.91 11.75 10.75
CA VAL A 44 -7.05 10.57 10.61
C VAL A 44 -6.52 10.18 11.99
N SER A 45 -6.79 8.96 12.41
CA SER A 45 -6.38 8.44 13.72
C SER A 45 -5.00 7.78 13.63
N LYS A 46 -4.82 6.88 12.68
CA LYS A 46 -3.57 6.19 12.46
C LYS A 46 -3.48 5.60 11.04
N PHE A 47 -2.25 5.41 10.56
CA PHE A 47 -1.97 4.73 9.30
C PHE A 47 -0.64 3.96 9.35
N ALA A 48 -0.45 3.01 8.45
CA ALA A 48 0.81 2.29 8.30
C ALA A 48 1.68 2.94 7.23
N LEU A 49 3.01 2.93 7.47
CA LEU A 49 4.01 3.32 6.49
C LEU A 49 4.85 2.10 6.11
N THR A 50 4.85 1.77 4.82
CA THR A 50 5.51 0.58 4.27
C THR A 50 6.20 0.90 2.94
N ALA A 51 7.06 0.01 2.45
CA ALA A 51 7.66 0.13 1.11
C ALA A 51 6.62 0.26 -0.02
N ASN A 52 5.40 -0.26 0.17
CA ASN A 52 4.31 -0.11 -0.79
C ASN A 52 3.91 1.37 -1.00
N ASN A 53 4.02 2.22 0.02
CA ASN A 53 3.74 3.66 -0.13
C ASN A 53 4.78 4.34 -1.02
N ILE A 54 6.04 3.88 -1.00
CA ILE A 54 7.09 4.35 -1.93
C ILE A 54 6.74 3.95 -3.36
N SER A 55 6.25 2.72 -3.57
CA SER A 55 5.79 2.27 -4.89
C SER A 55 4.68 3.17 -5.46
N TYR A 56 3.78 3.70 -4.62
CA TYR A 56 2.77 4.67 -5.05
C TYR A 56 3.39 5.98 -5.55
N GLY A 57 4.51 6.42 -4.97
CA GLY A 57 5.26 7.58 -5.46
C GLY A 57 5.93 7.31 -6.81
N ILE A 58 6.61 6.17 -6.92
CA ILE A 58 7.32 5.77 -8.15
C ILE A 58 6.35 5.61 -9.34
N THR A 59 5.20 5.00 -9.10
CA THR A 59 4.18 4.75 -10.14
C THR A 59 3.09 5.83 -10.18
N GLY A 60 3.33 6.96 -9.51
CA GLY A 60 2.33 7.97 -9.25
C GLY A 60 1.70 8.58 -10.50
N ASP A 61 2.50 8.84 -11.54
CA ASP A 61 2.02 9.36 -12.83
C ASP A 61 1.44 8.23 -13.69
N THR A 62 2.10 7.05 -13.73
CA THR A 62 1.69 5.93 -14.60
C THR A 62 0.38 5.27 -14.13
N LEU A 63 0.19 5.12 -12.82
CA LEU A 63 -1.00 4.51 -12.23
C LEU A 63 -1.96 5.50 -11.56
N GLY A 64 -1.68 6.79 -11.67
CA GLY A 64 -2.56 7.86 -11.19
C GLY A 64 -2.55 8.08 -9.67
N TYR A 65 -1.57 7.57 -8.93
CA TYR A 65 -1.57 7.71 -7.46
C TYR A 65 -1.44 9.16 -6.99
N TRP A 66 -0.77 10.06 -7.74
CA TRP A 66 -0.72 11.48 -7.44
C TRP A 66 -2.08 12.19 -7.58
N GLN A 67 -3.00 11.61 -8.35
CA GLN A 67 -4.33 12.16 -8.58
C GLN A 67 -5.26 11.97 -7.39
N PHE A 68 -4.99 10.99 -6.50
CA PHE A 68 -5.86 10.72 -5.34
C PHE A 68 -5.96 11.91 -4.39
N PHE A 69 -4.86 12.59 -4.12
CA PHE A 69 -4.79 13.71 -3.18
C PHE A 69 -3.98 14.85 -3.80
N PRO A 70 -4.55 15.57 -4.77
CA PRO A 70 -3.80 16.57 -5.53
C PRO A 70 -3.33 17.71 -4.60
N VAL A 71 -2.14 18.20 -4.89
CA VAL A 71 -1.63 19.45 -4.30
C VAL A 71 -2.10 20.58 -5.20
N ASN A 72 -2.93 21.47 -4.67
CA ASN A 72 -3.28 22.69 -5.38
C ASN A 72 -2.03 23.59 -5.35
N ASN A 73 -1.35 23.71 -6.48
CA ASN A 73 -0.30 24.70 -6.67
C ASN A 73 -0.98 26.07 -6.77
N VAL A 74 -1.31 26.67 -5.61
CA VAL A 74 -1.60 28.10 -5.56
C VAL A 74 -0.25 28.77 -5.72
N PRO A 75 -0.04 29.64 -6.75
CA PRO A 75 1.13 30.49 -6.78
C PRO A 75 1.13 31.28 -5.45
N SER A 76 2.22 31.30 -4.74
CA SER A 76 2.37 32.13 -3.53
C SER A 76 2.48 33.60 -3.95
N ASP A 77 1.36 34.22 -4.27
CA ASP A 77 1.24 35.65 -4.50
C ASP A 77 1.13 36.34 -3.13
N THR A 78 2.12 36.18 -2.27
CA THR A 78 2.36 37.07 -1.12
C THR A 78 3.86 37.19 -0.87
N ALA A 79 4.60 37.66 -1.88
CA ALA A 79 5.90 38.29 -1.64
C ALA A 79 5.95 39.54 -2.52
N SER A 80 5.94 40.66 -1.80
CA SER A 80 6.03 42.06 -2.26
C SER A 80 6.91 42.26 -3.49
N ASN A 81 6.39 43.14 -4.37
CA ASN A 81 7.06 43.78 -5.48
C ASN A 81 8.55 44.05 -5.26
N SER A 82 9.41 43.42 -6.02
CA SER A 82 10.60 44.05 -6.56
C SER A 82 10.93 43.37 -7.92
N ILE A 83 10.75 44.16 -8.95
CA ILE A 83 11.10 43.86 -10.33
C ILE A 83 12.63 43.88 -10.42
N THR A 84 13.25 42.74 -10.67
CA THR A 84 14.53 42.66 -11.38
C THR A 84 14.56 41.35 -12.14
N SER A 85 14.52 41.50 -13.45
CA SER A 85 14.67 40.46 -14.45
C SER A 85 16.05 39.81 -14.33
N THR A 86 16.10 38.51 -14.08
CA THR A 86 17.18 37.65 -14.60
C THR A 86 16.66 36.22 -14.78
N THR A 87 16.75 35.74 -15.99
CA THR A 87 16.46 34.39 -16.48
C THR A 87 17.17 33.32 -15.67
N ASN A 88 16.43 32.64 -14.77
CA ASN A 88 16.72 31.29 -14.34
C ASN A 88 15.38 30.60 -14.11
N THR A 89 14.92 29.83 -15.07
CA THR A 89 13.83 28.87 -14.89
C THR A 89 14.28 27.76 -13.95
N ALA A 90 14.36 28.06 -12.66
CA ALA A 90 14.38 27.01 -11.65
C ALA A 90 13.03 26.30 -11.76
N GLN A 91 13.05 25.07 -12.22
CA GLN A 91 11.87 24.23 -12.37
C GLN A 91 11.22 24.13 -10.98
N GLN A 92 10.03 24.71 -10.82
CA GLN A 92 9.36 24.74 -9.52
C GLN A 92 9.07 23.32 -9.08
N THR A 93 9.54 22.90 -7.89
CA THR A 93 9.35 21.57 -7.34
C THR A 93 7.86 21.23 -7.31
N GLN A 94 7.47 20.17 -7.99
CA GLN A 94 6.11 19.65 -7.93
C GLN A 94 5.97 18.73 -6.73
N TRP A 95 5.08 19.08 -5.82
CA TRP A 95 4.78 18.30 -4.63
C TRP A 95 3.63 17.34 -4.87
N GLY A 96 3.64 16.21 -4.17
CA GLY A 96 2.61 15.20 -4.19
C GLY A 96 2.33 14.66 -2.79
N ARG A 97 1.18 13.98 -2.65
CA ARG A 97 0.74 13.35 -1.40
C ARG A 97 0.66 11.86 -1.60
N LEU A 98 1.50 11.12 -0.90
CA LEU A 98 1.44 9.66 -0.95
C LEU A 98 0.22 9.16 -0.18
N PRO A 99 -0.55 8.24 -0.79
CA PRO A 99 -1.65 7.61 -0.09
C PRO A 99 -1.17 6.53 0.90
N VAL A 100 -1.93 6.39 1.98
CA VAL A 100 -1.74 5.36 3.01
C VAL A 100 -3.06 4.69 3.35
N MET A 101 -3.01 3.46 3.85
CA MET A 101 -4.16 2.78 4.45
C MET A 101 -4.21 3.11 5.93
N GLY A 102 -5.40 3.46 6.43
CA GLY A 102 -5.52 3.87 7.82
C GLY A 102 -6.95 3.84 8.35
N PHE A 103 -7.07 4.19 9.63
CA PHE A 103 -8.34 4.47 10.30
C PHE A 103 -8.52 5.96 10.52
N ALA A 104 -9.75 6.40 10.33
CA ALA A 104 -10.18 7.77 10.60
C ALA A 104 -11.55 7.79 11.27
N ASP A 105 -11.85 8.89 11.96
CA ASP A 105 -13.12 9.13 12.62
C ASP A 105 -13.83 10.32 11.96
N VAL A 106 -15.12 10.20 11.70
CA VAL A 106 -15.94 11.31 11.19
C VAL A 106 -16.07 12.36 12.30
N VAL A 107 -15.53 13.56 12.08
CA VAL A 107 -15.58 14.67 13.05
C VAL A 107 -16.55 15.76 12.66
N SER A 108 -16.93 15.86 11.39
CA SER A 108 -17.99 16.73 10.89
C SER A 108 -18.63 16.11 9.64
N SER A 109 -19.93 16.25 9.46
CA SER A 109 -20.65 15.70 8.32
C SER A 109 -21.80 16.60 7.90
N ASN A 110 -21.88 16.94 6.61
CA ASN A 110 -23.07 17.53 5.99
C ASN A 110 -23.73 16.52 5.03
N ASN A 111 -23.70 15.23 5.41
CA ASN A 111 -24.45 14.16 4.75
C ASN A 111 -25.35 13.45 5.78
N LYS A 112 -26.64 13.34 5.47
CA LYS A 112 -27.67 12.81 6.40
C LYS A 112 -27.46 11.34 6.81
N ASP A 113 -26.75 10.56 6.01
CA ASP A 113 -26.57 9.12 6.17
C ASP A 113 -25.17 8.78 6.74
N ILE A 114 -24.39 9.79 7.14
CA ILE A 114 -23.06 9.63 7.76
C ILE A 114 -23.02 10.43 9.05
N ASN A 115 -22.84 9.75 10.18
CA ASN A 115 -22.88 10.35 11.50
C ASN A 115 -21.48 10.72 12.01
N VAL A 116 -21.39 11.82 12.74
CA VAL A 116 -20.20 12.16 13.53
C VAL A 116 -19.93 11.05 14.54
N GLY A 117 -18.66 10.67 14.68
CA GLY A 117 -18.20 9.56 15.53
C GLY A 117 -18.14 8.21 14.82
N GLU A 118 -18.59 8.09 13.57
CA GLU A 118 -18.37 6.87 12.80
C GLU A 118 -16.85 6.68 12.56
N ARG A 119 -16.35 5.46 12.84
CA ARG A 119 -14.98 5.05 12.53
C ARG A 119 -14.93 4.30 11.23
N VAL A 120 -13.98 4.66 10.37
CA VAL A 120 -13.83 4.09 9.03
C VAL A 120 -12.40 3.67 8.74
N TRP A 121 -12.25 2.64 7.90
CA TRP A 121 -11.01 2.23 7.29
C TRP A 121 -11.00 2.67 5.83
N GLY A 122 -9.88 3.18 5.33
CA GLY A 122 -9.81 3.61 3.94
C GLY A 122 -8.43 4.10 3.51
N PHE A 123 -8.40 4.62 2.29
CA PHE A 123 -7.23 5.16 1.63
C PHE A 123 -7.22 6.69 1.80
N MET A 124 -6.18 7.22 2.42
CA MET A 124 -6.09 8.62 2.82
C MET A 124 -4.68 9.19 2.62
N PRO A 125 -4.49 10.51 2.61
CA PRO A 125 -3.14 11.09 2.58
C PRO A 125 -2.49 10.96 3.97
N MET A 126 -1.17 11.13 4.04
CA MET A 126 -0.47 11.33 5.31
C MET A 126 -0.80 12.72 5.85
N ALA A 127 -1.96 12.86 6.48
CA ALA A 127 -2.49 14.13 6.98
C ALA A 127 -3.27 13.93 8.28
N THR A 128 -3.44 15.01 9.06
CA THR A 128 -4.27 14.96 10.29
C THR A 128 -5.76 14.89 9.98
N HIS A 129 -6.19 15.48 8.86
CA HIS A 129 -7.60 15.48 8.43
C HIS A 129 -7.71 15.28 6.92
N LEU A 130 -8.85 14.76 6.51
CA LEU A 130 -9.23 14.61 5.11
C LEU A 130 -10.69 15.05 4.92
N LYS A 131 -10.91 16.02 4.04
CA LYS A 131 -12.26 16.40 3.58
C LYS A 131 -12.57 15.62 2.31
N ILE A 132 -13.72 14.98 2.25
CA ILE A 132 -14.22 14.24 1.11
C ILE A 132 -15.60 14.74 0.67
N ILE A 133 -15.99 14.44 -0.56
CA ILE A 133 -17.37 14.53 -1.02
C ILE A 133 -17.94 13.12 -0.98
N ALA A 134 -18.81 12.85 -0.01
CA ALA A 134 -19.36 11.52 0.20
C ALA A 134 -20.42 11.16 -0.84
N GLY A 135 -20.29 9.98 -1.43
CA GLY A 135 -21.30 9.39 -2.31
C GLY A 135 -21.36 7.88 -2.17
N LYS A 136 -22.27 7.23 -2.88
CA LYS A 136 -22.47 5.76 -2.84
C LYS A 136 -22.61 5.24 -1.40
N VAL A 137 -23.29 6.03 -0.55
CA VAL A 137 -23.45 5.71 0.87
C VAL A 137 -24.36 4.49 1.02
N ASN A 138 -23.94 3.54 1.84
CA ASN A 138 -24.69 2.33 2.17
C ASN A 138 -24.29 1.83 3.57
N PRO A 139 -24.95 0.84 4.16
CA PRO A 139 -24.63 0.38 5.52
C PRO A 139 -23.17 -0.04 5.73
N SER A 140 -22.46 -0.54 4.70
CA SER A 140 -21.09 -0.97 4.83
C SER A 140 -20.05 0.16 4.70
N GLY A 141 -20.45 1.36 4.23
CA GLY A 141 -19.57 2.53 4.10
C GLY A 141 -19.99 3.48 3.01
N PHE A 142 -19.07 4.32 2.56
CA PHE A 142 -19.27 5.35 1.55
C PHE A 142 -18.00 5.54 0.70
N SER A 143 -18.14 6.28 -0.41
CA SER A 143 -16.98 6.58 -1.28
C SER A 143 -16.76 8.07 -1.39
N ASP A 144 -15.50 8.47 -1.53
CA ASP A 144 -15.15 9.81 -1.97
C ASP A 144 -15.41 9.92 -3.48
N ILE A 145 -16.37 10.76 -3.85
CA ILE A 145 -16.75 11.03 -5.25
C ILE A 145 -16.18 12.36 -5.76
N ASN A 146 -15.15 12.87 -5.12
CA ASN A 146 -14.47 14.06 -5.59
C ASN A 146 -14.04 13.89 -7.05
N PRO A 147 -14.21 14.91 -7.94
CA PRO A 147 -13.83 14.82 -9.36
C PRO A 147 -12.41 14.34 -9.63
N CYS A 148 -11.45 14.60 -8.72
CA CYS A 148 -10.09 14.08 -8.85
C CYS A 148 -10.00 12.53 -8.81
N ARG A 149 -11.07 11.83 -8.41
CA ARG A 149 -11.16 10.36 -8.40
C ARG A 149 -11.60 9.77 -9.75
N GLU A 150 -12.02 10.61 -10.69
CA GLU A 150 -12.49 10.13 -12.00
C GLU A 150 -11.38 9.37 -12.74
N GLY A 151 -11.73 8.22 -13.31
CA GLY A 151 -10.77 7.33 -13.99
C GLY A 151 -9.93 6.44 -13.07
N LEU A 152 -9.93 6.67 -11.74
CA LEU A 152 -9.19 5.84 -10.78
C LEU A 152 -10.01 4.62 -10.33
N SER A 153 -9.32 3.61 -9.82
CA SER A 153 -9.97 2.41 -9.30
C SER A 153 -10.87 2.73 -8.10
N PRO A 154 -12.18 2.40 -8.18
CA PRO A 154 -13.16 2.73 -7.13
C PRO A 154 -12.83 2.14 -5.76
N VAL A 155 -12.03 1.07 -5.70
CA VAL A 155 -11.65 0.41 -4.45
C VAL A 155 -10.87 1.34 -3.53
N TYR A 156 -10.08 2.26 -4.09
CA TYR A 156 -9.29 3.23 -3.33
C TYR A 156 -10.08 4.49 -2.91
N ALA A 157 -11.28 4.67 -3.45
CA ALA A 157 -12.16 5.77 -3.04
C ALA A 157 -13.09 5.38 -1.89
N ARG A 158 -13.10 4.10 -1.50
CA ARG A 158 -14.01 3.53 -0.51
C ARG A 158 -13.53 3.75 0.92
N PHE A 159 -14.48 4.11 1.80
CA PHE A 159 -14.33 4.13 3.25
C PHE A 159 -15.29 3.12 3.86
N ASP A 160 -14.75 2.09 4.49
CA ASP A 160 -15.53 1.01 5.10
C ASP A 160 -15.80 1.31 6.57
N ARG A 161 -17.08 1.28 6.98
CA ARG A 161 -17.46 1.40 8.39
C ARG A 161 -16.96 0.20 9.18
N VAL A 162 -16.23 0.43 10.24
CA VAL A 162 -15.72 -0.66 11.09
C VAL A 162 -16.87 -1.48 11.70
N THR A 163 -17.99 -0.84 12.00
CA THR A 163 -19.19 -1.47 12.56
C THR A 163 -19.88 -2.45 11.60
N ALA A 164 -19.64 -2.31 10.30
CA ALA A 164 -20.20 -3.20 9.29
C ALA A 164 -19.29 -4.40 9.00
N ASN A 165 -18.06 -4.41 9.50
CA ASN A 165 -17.13 -5.52 9.33
C ASN A 165 -17.22 -6.48 10.53
N PRO A 166 -17.81 -7.68 10.39
CA PRO A 166 -17.93 -8.64 11.50
C PRO A 166 -16.58 -9.20 11.94
N PHE A 167 -15.53 -9.01 11.18
CA PHE A 167 -14.16 -9.44 11.49
C PHE A 167 -13.31 -8.33 12.13
N TYR A 168 -13.84 -7.11 12.25
CA TYR A 168 -13.13 -6.02 12.90
C TYR A 168 -12.90 -6.30 14.38
N GLN A 169 -11.68 -6.06 14.83
CA GLN A 169 -11.28 -6.13 16.24
C GLN A 169 -10.35 -4.96 16.55
N LEU A 170 -10.73 -4.15 17.53
CA LEU A 170 -9.95 -2.97 17.93
C LEU A 170 -8.47 -3.31 18.24
N LYS A 171 -8.23 -4.45 18.92
CA LYS A 171 -6.87 -4.94 19.24
C LYS A 171 -6.01 -5.29 18.02
N ASN A 172 -6.64 -5.43 16.85
CA ASN A 172 -5.97 -5.82 15.60
C ASN A 172 -5.68 -4.61 14.71
N GLU A 173 -6.17 -3.40 15.01
CA GLU A 173 -6.10 -2.25 14.11
C GLU A 173 -4.70 -2.00 13.55
N ASP A 174 -3.66 -2.05 14.39
CA ASP A 174 -2.28 -1.78 13.94
C ASP A 174 -1.79 -2.82 12.92
N TYR A 175 -2.07 -4.09 13.18
CA TYR A 175 -1.77 -5.16 12.23
C TYR A 175 -2.68 -5.09 11.00
N ASP A 176 -3.92 -4.70 11.17
CA ASP A 176 -4.89 -4.60 10.08
C ASP A 176 -4.49 -3.53 9.07
N ILE A 177 -4.16 -2.31 9.51
CA ILE A 177 -3.69 -1.25 8.61
C ILE A 177 -2.33 -1.55 7.98
N LEU A 178 -1.46 -2.28 8.69
CA LEU A 178 -0.16 -2.69 8.17
C LEU A 178 -0.28 -3.79 7.10
N LEU A 179 -1.21 -4.72 7.27
CA LEU A 179 -1.18 -6.00 6.56
C LEU A 179 -2.33 -6.17 5.56
N ARG A 180 -3.54 -5.60 5.80
CA ARG A 180 -4.74 -5.88 4.99
C ARG A 180 -4.53 -5.68 3.50
N GLY A 181 -3.99 -4.54 3.07
CA GLY A 181 -3.77 -4.24 1.66
C GLY A 181 -2.76 -5.21 1.02
N LEU A 182 -1.66 -5.46 1.72
CA LEU A 182 -0.59 -6.36 1.26
C LEU A 182 -1.08 -7.81 1.20
N PHE A 183 -1.77 -8.26 2.24
CA PHE A 183 -2.35 -9.60 2.32
C PHE A 183 -3.42 -9.82 1.25
N THR A 184 -4.30 -8.84 1.01
CA THR A 184 -5.32 -8.91 -0.05
C THR A 184 -4.69 -9.19 -1.41
N THR A 185 -3.62 -8.47 -1.76
CA THR A 185 -2.88 -8.70 -3.01
C THR A 185 -2.30 -10.11 -3.05
N SER A 186 -1.63 -10.53 -1.99
CA SER A 186 -1.00 -11.87 -1.90
C SER A 186 -2.00 -13.01 -1.95
N TRP A 187 -3.12 -12.87 -1.26
CA TRP A 187 -4.22 -13.84 -1.28
C TRP A 187 -4.80 -13.99 -2.69
N LEU A 188 -4.99 -12.87 -3.40
CA LEU A 188 -5.49 -12.87 -4.78
C LEU A 188 -4.47 -13.44 -5.78
N VAL A 189 -3.17 -13.27 -5.53
CA VAL A 189 -2.11 -13.92 -6.33
C VAL A 189 -2.16 -15.42 -6.15
N ASP A 190 -2.20 -15.92 -4.91
CA ASP A 190 -2.31 -17.37 -4.63
C ASP A 190 -3.59 -17.96 -5.24
N ASP A 191 -4.73 -17.25 -5.10
CA ASP A 191 -5.99 -17.65 -5.69
C ASP A 191 -5.93 -17.70 -7.23
N PHE A 192 -5.31 -16.70 -7.85
CA PHE A 192 -5.11 -16.68 -9.30
C PHE A 192 -4.26 -17.86 -9.80
N MET A 193 -3.17 -18.17 -9.09
CA MET A 193 -2.32 -19.30 -9.46
C MET A 193 -3.08 -20.62 -9.31
N PHE A 194 -3.83 -20.79 -8.22
CA PHE A 194 -4.70 -21.95 -8.00
C PHE A 194 -5.76 -22.09 -9.10
N ASP A 195 -6.41 -21.01 -9.47
CA ASP A 195 -7.45 -20.93 -10.49
C ASP A 195 -6.95 -21.32 -11.89
N ASN A 196 -5.64 -21.13 -12.14
CA ASN A 196 -4.97 -21.51 -13.38
C ASN A 196 -4.16 -22.82 -13.25
N ASN A 197 -4.54 -23.71 -12.32
CA ASN A 197 -3.83 -24.98 -12.08
C ASN A 197 -2.31 -24.80 -11.92
N TYR A 198 -1.89 -23.66 -11.32
CA TYR A 198 -0.48 -23.29 -11.09
C TYR A 198 0.37 -23.31 -12.37
N PHE A 199 -0.24 -23.19 -13.55
CA PHE A 199 0.46 -23.29 -14.84
C PHE A 199 1.32 -24.57 -14.94
N ASP A 200 0.88 -25.68 -14.33
CA ASP A 200 1.57 -26.95 -14.19
C ASP A 200 2.92 -26.88 -13.46
N ALA A 201 3.17 -25.82 -12.71
CA ALA A 201 4.34 -25.70 -11.85
C ALA A 201 4.15 -26.42 -10.50
N THR A 202 5.25 -26.83 -9.89
CA THR A 202 5.28 -27.53 -8.60
C THR A 202 5.81 -26.67 -7.46
N GLN A 203 6.48 -25.55 -7.77
CA GLN A 203 7.03 -24.62 -6.76
C GLN A 203 6.84 -23.16 -7.15
N TYR A 204 6.91 -22.31 -6.13
CA TYR A 204 6.99 -20.87 -6.27
C TYR A 204 8.40 -20.36 -5.97
N LEU A 205 8.86 -19.41 -6.76
CA LEU A 205 10.05 -18.59 -6.52
C LEU A 205 9.53 -17.18 -6.12
N ILE A 206 9.75 -16.77 -4.89
CA ILE A 206 9.20 -15.51 -4.37
C ILE A 206 10.36 -14.58 -4.04
N THR A 207 10.50 -13.49 -4.81
CA THR A 207 11.54 -12.47 -4.56
C THR A 207 11.19 -11.56 -3.39
N SER A 208 12.17 -10.84 -2.87
CA SER A 208 12.00 -9.95 -1.72
C SER A 208 11.31 -10.65 -0.54
N ALA A 209 11.75 -11.88 -0.23
CA ALA A 209 11.09 -12.77 0.70
C ALA A 209 10.93 -12.21 2.12
N SER A 210 11.68 -11.17 2.49
CA SER A 210 11.53 -10.42 3.74
C SER A 210 10.43 -9.35 3.71
N SER A 211 9.87 -9.04 2.53
CA SER A 211 8.78 -8.06 2.43
C SER A 211 7.49 -8.62 3.00
N LYS A 212 6.70 -7.74 3.63
CA LYS A 212 5.41 -8.13 4.22
C LYS A 212 4.44 -8.74 3.19
N THR A 213 4.52 -8.31 1.92
CA THR A 213 3.73 -8.88 0.82
C THR A 213 4.19 -10.29 0.47
N SER A 214 5.52 -10.53 0.37
CA SER A 214 6.06 -11.87 0.10
C SER A 214 5.76 -12.85 1.24
N ILE A 215 5.89 -12.41 2.50
CA ILE A 215 5.55 -13.21 3.67
C ILE A 215 4.05 -13.59 3.65
N ALA A 216 3.18 -12.63 3.31
CA ALA A 216 1.74 -12.88 3.17
C ALA A 216 1.43 -13.92 2.07
N LEU A 217 2.13 -13.86 0.95
CA LEU A 217 1.98 -14.84 -0.14
C LEU A 217 2.47 -16.22 0.30
N ALA A 218 3.66 -16.33 0.88
CA ALA A 218 4.19 -17.59 1.37
C ALA A 218 3.27 -18.24 2.43
N PHE A 219 2.72 -17.41 3.34
CA PHE A 219 1.71 -17.85 4.30
C PHE A 219 0.45 -18.40 3.61
N ALA A 220 -0.09 -17.69 2.61
CA ALA A 220 -1.29 -18.12 1.89
C ALA A 220 -1.05 -19.47 1.16
N ILE A 221 0.08 -19.60 0.46
CA ILE A 221 0.47 -20.83 -0.24
C ILE A 221 0.63 -21.98 0.76
N LYS A 222 1.29 -21.75 1.89
CA LYS A 222 1.45 -22.74 2.95
C LYS A 222 0.12 -23.18 3.55
N GLN A 223 -0.82 -22.24 3.76
CA GLN A 223 -2.18 -22.58 4.23
C GLN A 223 -2.95 -23.43 3.23
N ARG A 224 -2.73 -23.24 1.92
CA ARG A 224 -3.31 -24.08 0.88
C ARG A 224 -2.64 -25.47 0.79
N GLY A 225 -1.34 -25.54 1.06
CA GLY A 225 -0.60 -26.81 1.21
C GLY A 225 -0.41 -27.62 -0.08
N GLN A 226 -0.45 -27.00 -1.24
CA GLN A 226 -0.41 -27.72 -2.54
C GLN A 226 0.89 -27.54 -3.31
N ARG A 227 1.69 -26.53 -3.00
CA ARG A 227 2.92 -26.20 -3.72
C ARG A 227 4.00 -25.78 -2.73
N SER A 228 5.24 -26.08 -3.06
CA SER A 228 6.40 -25.63 -2.29
C SER A 228 6.80 -24.20 -2.63
N THR A 229 7.53 -23.56 -1.72
CA THR A 229 7.94 -22.17 -1.80
C THR A 229 9.44 -22.02 -1.60
N VAL A 230 10.07 -21.25 -2.50
CA VAL A 230 11.45 -20.79 -2.36
C VAL A 230 11.43 -19.29 -2.12
N GLY A 231 11.84 -18.84 -0.93
CA GLY A 231 12.02 -17.44 -0.60
C GLY A 231 13.41 -16.95 -1.03
N ILE A 232 13.45 -15.92 -1.87
CA ILE A 232 14.70 -15.33 -2.38
C ILE A 232 14.84 -13.94 -1.75
N THR A 233 15.95 -13.70 -1.02
CA THR A 233 16.15 -12.47 -0.25
C THR A 233 17.61 -12.00 -0.28
N SER A 234 17.90 -10.86 0.36
CA SER A 234 19.28 -10.42 0.55
C SER A 234 19.97 -11.23 1.66
N MET A 235 21.30 -11.32 1.61
CA MET A 235 22.07 -11.95 2.69
C MET A 235 21.77 -11.38 4.08
N ALA A 236 21.52 -10.06 4.16
CA ALA A 236 21.20 -9.39 5.41
C ALA A 236 19.88 -9.87 6.05
N ASN A 237 18.92 -10.31 5.22
CA ASN A 237 17.60 -10.76 5.68
C ASN A 237 17.46 -12.29 5.74
N LEU A 238 18.51 -13.04 5.39
CA LEU A 238 18.41 -14.51 5.26
C LEU A 238 17.88 -15.16 6.54
N SER A 239 18.56 -14.93 7.66
CA SER A 239 18.20 -15.50 8.96
C SER A 239 16.78 -15.09 9.43
N PHE A 240 16.39 -13.85 9.15
CA PHE A 240 15.02 -13.41 9.44
C PHE A 240 14.00 -14.22 8.63
N VAL A 241 14.21 -14.37 7.32
CA VAL A 241 13.29 -15.09 6.43
C VAL A 241 13.23 -16.59 6.78
N GLU A 242 14.36 -17.21 7.13
CA GLU A 242 14.41 -18.59 7.63
C GLU A 242 13.58 -18.76 8.91
N SER A 243 13.69 -17.80 9.85
CA SER A 243 12.98 -17.83 11.13
C SER A 243 11.46 -17.74 11.00
N LEU A 244 10.94 -17.22 9.87
CA LEU A 244 9.50 -17.11 9.63
C LEU A 244 8.80 -18.47 9.53
N GLY A 245 9.51 -19.49 9.06
CA GLY A 245 8.97 -20.84 8.90
C GLY A 245 7.81 -20.96 7.91
N CYS A 246 7.58 -19.95 7.07
CA CYS A 246 6.53 -19.99 6.04
C CYS A 246 7.06 -20.35 4.65
N TYR A 247 8.37 -20.35 4.42
CA TYR A 247 9.03 -20.84 3.21
C TYR A 247 9.57 -22.25 3.43
N ASP A 248 9.55 -23.08 2.40
CA ASP A 248 10.12 -24.42 2.44
C ASP A 248 11.64 -24.38 2.23
N VAL A 249 12.12 -23.47 1.39
CA VAL A 249 13.53 -23.19 1.14
C VAL A 249 13.75 -21.69 1.16
N VAL A 250 14.86 -21.24 1.71
CA VAL A 250 15.28 -19.83 1.69
C VAL A 250 16.70 -19.74 1.14
N ILE A 251 16.91 -18.84 0.16
CA ILE A 251 18.20 -18.58 -0.46
C ILE A 251 18.48 -17.09 -0.60
N SER A 252 19.76 -16.76 -0.76
CA SER A 252 20.15 -15.41 -1.15
C SER A 252 20.01 -15.19 -2.66
N TYR A 253 19.94 -13.92 -3.09
CA TYR A 253 19.96 -13.59 -4.52
C TYR A 253 21.21 -14.12 -5.26
N ASN A 254 22.32 -14.34 -4.56
CA ASN A 254 23.55 -14.86 -5.14
C ASN A 254 23.50 -16.37 -5.41
N ASP A 255 22.55 -17.07 -4.78
CA ASP A 255 22.47 -18.53 -4.79
C ASP A 255 21.39 -19.06 -5.74
N ILE A 256 20.77 -18.20 -6.58
CA ILE A 256 19.72 -18.58 -7.52
C ILE A 256 20.13 -19.78 -8.39
N THR A 257 21.40 -19.81 -8.82
CA THR A 257 21.93 -20.89 -9.69
C THR A 257 22.15 -22.22 -8.97
N THR A 258 22.01 -22.28 -7.65
CA THR A 258 22.10 -23.53 -6.87
C THR A 258 20.79 -24.32 -6.87
N LEU A 259 19.67 -23.68 -7.25
CA LEU A 259 18.38 -24.34 -7.36
C LEU A 259 18.36 -25.33 -8.55
N ASP A 260 17.55 -26.39 -8.44
CA ASP A 260 17.37 -27.31 -9.56
C ASP A 260 16.56 -26.65 -10.69
N ALA A 261 17.23 -26.34 -11.79
CA ALA A 261 16.66 -25.69 -12.97
C ALA A 261 15.59 -26.53 -13.70
N ASN A 262 15.48 -27.85 -13.39
CA ASN A 262 14.52 -28.76 -14.02
C ASN A 262 13.14 -28.74 -13.32
N VAL A 263 13.02 -28.07 -12.18
CA VAL A 263 11.74 -27.98 -11.45
C VAL A 263 10.83 -26.93 -12.09
N ALA A 264 9.65 -27.34 -12.51
CA ALA A 264 8.64 -26.44 -13.07
C ALA A 264 8.21 -25.39 -12.02
N SER A 265 8.42 -24.11 -12.32
CA SER A 265 8.37 -23.02 -11.35
C SER A 265 7.47 -21.85 -11.79
N ILE A 266 6.84 -21.22 -10.81
CA ILE A 266 6.22 -19.90 -10.94
C ILE A 266 7.16 -18.89 -10.28
N LEU A 267 7.47 -17.81 -10.96
CA LEU A 267 8.09 -16.63 -10.33
C LEU A 267 7.01 -15.66 -9.89
N VAL A 268 7.10 -15.19 -8.64
CA VAL A 268 6.36 -14.02 -8.17
C VAL A 268 7.37 -12.96 -7.74
N ASP A 269 7.53 -11.96 -8.59
CA ASP A 269 8.48 -10.87 -8.38
C ASP A 269 7.78 -9.67 -7.72
N MET A 270 8.22 -9.36 -6.49
CA MET A 270 7.65 -8.30 -5.66
C MET A 270 8.38 -6.96 -5.79
N ALA A 271 9.63 -6.97 -6.26
CA ALA A 271 10.49 -5.79 -6.23
C ALA A 271 10.86 -5.22 -7.61
N GLY A 272 10.73 -6.00 -8.68
CA GLY A 272 11.00 -5.56 -10.05
C GLY A 272 12.48 -5.38 -10.40
N GLY A 273 13.41 -6.00 -9.66
CA GLY A 273 14.84 -5.89 -9.92
C GLY A 273 15.25 -6.59 -11.23
N LYS A 274 15.65 -5.84 -12.27
CA LYS A 274 15.98 -6.38 -13.63
C LYS A 274 17.01 -7.50 -13.58
N ASN A 275 18.08 -7.35 -12.79
CA ASN A 275 19.14 -8.35 -12.72
C ASN A 275 18.65 -9.66 -12.08
N THR A 276 17.86 -9.59 -11.02
CA THR A 276 17.27 -10.77 -10.35
C THR A 276 16.28 -11.48 -11.29
N LEU A 277 15.43 -10.71 -11.95
CA LEU A 277 14.48 -11.22 -12.94
C LEU A 277 15.21 -11.98 -14.06
N ALA A 278 16.22 -11.34 -14.66
CA ALA A 278 17.02 -11.95 -15.71
C ALA A 278 17.74 -13.23 -15.23
N ALA A 279 18.35 -13.21 -14.04
CA ALA A 279 19.04 -14.37 -13.47
C ALA A 279 18.09 -15.58 -13.33
N ILE A 280 16.88 -15.38 -12.81
CA ILE A 280 15.87 -16.44 -12.65
C ILE A 280 15.41 -16.95 -14.02
N HIS A 281 15.09 -16.08 -14.96
CA HIS A 281 14.65 -16.47 -16.29
C HIS A 281 15.73 -17.27 -17.05
N HIS A 282 16.99 -16.83 -17.00
CA HIS A 282 18.10 -17.56 -17.63
C HIS A 282 18.41 -18.90 -16.95
N HIS A 283 18.19 -19.03 -15.65
CA HIS A 283 18.43 -20.25 -14.92
C HIS A 283 17.36 -21.31 -15.20
N PHE A 284 16.07 -20.95 -15.08
CA PHE A 284 14.95 -21.90 -15.22
C PHE A 284 14.51 -22.10 -16.67
N THR A 285 14.74 -21.15 -17.53
CA THR A 285 14.39 -21.21 -18.96
C THR A 285 12.94 -21.67 -19.18
N GLN A 286 12.70 -22.76 -19.90
CA GLN A 286 11.37 -23.32 -20.19
C GLN A 286 10.66 -23.91 -18.95
N GLN A 287 11.36 -24.13 -17.85
CA GLN A 287 10.74 -24.57 -16.59
C GLN A 287 10.12 -23.41 -15.82
N LEU A 288 10.38 -22.16 -16.19
CA LEU A 288 9.62 -21.02 -15.71
C LEU A 288 8.27 -20.97 -16.42
N ARG A 289 7.25 -21.54 -15.79
CA ARG A 289 5.90 -21.71 -16.35
C ARG A 289 5.06 -20.42 -16.33
N TYR A 290 5.29 -19.58 -15.35
CA TYR A 290 4.64 -18.28 -15.24
C TYR A 290 5.58 -17.30 -14.54
N SER A 291 5.62 -16.06 -15.00
CA SER A 291 6.41 -14.98 -14.41
C SER A 291 5.48 -13.81 -14.05
N CYS A 292 5.18 -13.68 -12.76
CA CYS A 292 4.22 -12.75 -12.20
C CYS A 292 4.93 -11.54 -11.61
N ARG A 293 4.65 -10.34 -12.08
CA ARG A 293 5.18 -9.08 -11.51
C ARG A 293 4.08 -8.40 -10.69
N ILE A 294 4.37 -8.11 -9.40
CA ILE A 294 3.41 -7.50 -8.47
C ILE A 294 3.77 -6.06 -8.18
N GLY A 295 5.02 -5.77 -7.88
CA GLY A 295 5.47 -4.49 -7.36
C GLY A 295 6.55 -3.82 -8.19
N ALA A 296 6.82 -2.58 -7.81
CA ALA A 296 7.82 -1.71 -8.39
C ALA A 296 8.41 -0.84 -7.26
N THR A 297 9.44 -1.36 -6.54
CA THR A 297 10.02 -0.67 -5.38
C THR A 297 11.43 -0.11 -5.60
N HIS A 298 12.07 -0.40 -6.74
CA HIS A 298 13.40 0.13 -7.03
C HIS A 298 13.33 1.33 -7.97
N HIS A 299 13.86 2.47 -7.49
CA HIS A 299 14.06 3.67 -8.31
C HIS A 299 14.96 3.35 -9.52
N GLY A 300 14.50 3.70 -10.70
CA GLY A 300 15.30 3.71 -11.94
C GLY A 300 15.09 2.54 -12.91
N ASP A 301 14.42 1.46 -12.51
CA ASP A 301 14.34 0.23 -13.33
C ASP A 301 12.95 -0.09 -13.89
N ILE A 302 11.95 0.81 -13.71
CA ILE A 302 10.57 0.46 -14.02
C ILE A 302 10.02 1.31 -15.16
N ASP A 303 10.04 0.72 -16.32
CA ASP A 303 9.08 1.03 -17.37
C ASP A 303 8.00 -0.07 -17.35
N LEU A 304 6.83 0.23 -16.78
CA LEU A 304 5.69 -0.69 -16.80
C LEU A 304 5.17 -0.92 -18.23
N THR A 305 5.59 -0.06 -19.17
CA THR A 305 5.23 -0.14 -20.59
C THR A 305 6.31 -0.84 -21.41
N ASP A 306 7.53 -0.98 -20.88
CA ASP A 306 8.67 -1.54 -21.59
C ASP A 306 8.72 -3.07 -21.51
N THR A 307 7.74 -3.71 -22.15
CA THR A 307 7.83 -5.14 -22.49
C THR A 307 8.88 -5.39 -23.60
N GLN A 308 9.47 -4.34 -24.19
CA GLN A 308 10.46 -4.46 -25.26
C GLN A 308 11.90 -4.30 -24.80
N SER A 309 12.17 -3.60 -23.67
CA SER A 309 13.54 -3.42 -23.17
C SER A 309 14.09 -4.63 -22.41
N ASP A 310 13.25 -5.52 -21.93
CA ASP A 310 13.68 -6.73 -21.20
C ASP A 310 14.31 -7.80 -22.14
N GLY A 311 14.60 -7.49 -23.40
CA GLY A 311 15.13 -8.47 -24.33
C GLY A 311 14.36 -9.79 -24.23
N LEU A 312 14.38 -10.66 -25.19
CA LEU A 312 13.68 -11.95 -25.10
C LEU A 312 14.22 -12.79 -23.92
N LEU A 313 13.63 -12.55 -22.71
CA LEU A 313 13.92 -13.40 -21.54
C LEU A 313 13.39 -14.82 -21.83
N PRO A 314 14.18 -15.88 -21.57
CA PRO A 314 13.72 -17.26 -21.79
C PRO A 314 12.60 -17.64 -20.81
N GLY A 315 11.74 -18.57 -21.22
CA GLY A 315 10.60 -19.04 -20.42
C GLY A 315 9.35 -18.18 -20.60
N ALA A 316 8.44 -18.23 -19.62
CA ALA A 316 7.20 -17.46 -19.66
C ALA A 316 7.50 -15.95 -19.55
N PRO A 317 6.89 -15.10 -20.39
CA PRO A 317 7.14 -13.65 -20.34
C PRO A 317 6.66 -13.03 -19.01
N PRO A 318 7.36 -12.04 -18.48
CA PRO A 318 6.91 -11.30 -17.29
C PRO A 318 5.55 -10.65 -17.53
N THR A 319 4.59 -10.93 -16.64
CA THR A 319 3.20 -10.44 -16.76
C THR A 319 2.83 -9.67 -15.49
N PHE A 320 2.35 -8.44 -15.65
CA PHE A 320 1.88 -7.65 -14.52
C PHE A 320 0.55 -8.20 -13.98
N PHE A 321 0.50 -8.45 -12.68
CA PHE A 321 -0.71 -8.89 -11.99
C PHE A 321 -1.46 -7.71 -11.38
N PHE A 322 -2.71 -7.52 -11.79
CA PHE A 322 -3.59 -6.51 -11.25
C PHE A 322 -4.67 -7.13 -10.35
N ALA A 323 -4.45 -7.08 -9.05
CA ALA A 323 -5.30 -7.72 -8.04
C ALA A 323 -6.80 -7.42 -8.15
N PRO A 324 -7.27 -6.19 -8.49
CA PRO A 324 -8.69 -5.91 -8.67
C PRO A 324 -9.38 -6.76 -9.74
N THR A 325 -8.65 -7.25 -10.75
CA THR A 325 -9.22 -8.14 -11.79
C THR A 325 -9.64 -9.48 -11.20
N GLN A 326 -8.75 -10.12 -10.40
CA GLN A 326 -9.05 -11.39 -9.75
C GLN A 326 -10.13 -11.22 -8.67
N LEU A 327 -10.10 -10.13 -7.90
CA LEU A 327 -11.16 -9.81 -6.94
C LEU A 327 -12.53 -9.69 -7.61
N LYS A 328 -12.62 -9.01 -8.75
CA LYS A 328 -13.85 -8.89 -9.54
C LYS A 328 -14.33 -10.27 -10.02
N LYS A 329 -13.41 -11.11 -10.53
CA LYS A 329 -13.74 -12.47 -10.97
C LYS A 329 -14.37 -13.27 -9.84
N ARG A 330 -13.72 -13.35 -8.67
CA ARG A 330 -14.24 -14.11 -7.51
C ARG A 330 -15.53 -13.52 -6.95
N SER A 331 -15.67 -12.20 -6.97
CA SER A 331 -16.92 -11.55 -6.57
C SER A 331 -18.11 -11.91 -7.48
N LEU A 332 -17.85 -12.19 -8.77
CA LEU A 332 -18.88 -12.66 -9.71
C LEU A 332 -19.18 -14.15 -9.53
N GLU A 333 -18.18 -14.99 -9.27
CA GLU A 333 -18.31 -16.44 -9.14
C GLU A 333 -18.90 -16.86 -7.79
N TRP A 334 -18.42 -16.28 -6.69
CA TRP A 334 -18.78 -16.67 -5.32
C TRP A 334 -19.76 -15.71 -4.65
N GLY A 335 -19.94 -14.52 -5.23
CA GLY A 335 -20.60 -13.38 -4.60
C GLY A 335 -19.64 -12.57 -3.72
N VAL A 336 -19.87 -11.25 -3.67
CA VAL A 336 -19.02 -10.30 -2.92
C VAL A 336 -18.90 -10.69 -1.44
N GLY A 337 -20.03 -11.09 -0.81
CA GLY A 337 -20.05 -11.45 0.62
C GLY A 337 -19.18 -12.64 0.96
N GLU A 338 -19.23 -13.72 0.17
CA GLU A 338 -18.41 -14.92 0.42
C GLU A 338 -16.94 -14.65 0.13
N THR A 339 -16.63 -13.93 -0.96
CA THR A 339 -15.24 -13.54 -1.28
C THR A 339 -14.61 -12.75 -0.14
N MET A 340 -15.30 -11.73 0.36
CA MET A 340 -14.81 -10.90 1.47
C MET A 340 -14.69 -11.69 2.77
N LYS A 341 -15.61 -12.62 3.03
CA LYS A 341 -15.56 -13.50 4.21
C LYS A 341 -14.33 -14.39 4.18
N GLN A 342 -14.04 -15.07 3.09
CA GLN A 342 -12.86 -15.94 2.94
C GLN A 342 -11.56 -15.15 3.11
N MET A 343 -11.46 -13.99 2.47
CA MET A 343 -10.31 -13.10 2.60
C MET A 343 -10.11 -12.64 4.04
N ASN A 344 -11.15 -12.15 4.72
CA ASN A 344 -11.05 -11.65 6.09
C ASN A 344 -10.73 -12.77 7.08
N GLN A 345 -11.29 -13.96 6.92
CA GLN A 345 -10.92 -15.13 7.77
C GLN A 345 -9.45 -15.51 7.60
N SER A 346 -8.95 -15.47 6.36
CA SER A 346 -7.53 -15.71 6.09
C SER A 346 -6.64 -14.59 6.64
N LEU A 347 -7.08 -13.33 6.54
CA LEU A 347 -6.37 -12.19 7.10
C LEU A 347 -6.24 -12.30 8.63
N LEU A 348 -7.29 -12.70 9.34
CA LEU A 348 -7.20 -12.88 10.80
C LEU A 348 -6.15 -13.93 11.17
N ARG A 349 -6.11 -15.08 10.48
CA ARG A 349 -5.06 -16.09 10.69
C ARG A 349 -3.66 -15.55 10.39
N TYR A 350 -3.53 -14.72 9.35
CA TYR A 350 -2.26 -14.07 9.02
C TYR A 350 -1.85 -13.03 10.07
N ILE A 351 -2.78 -12.24 10.59
CA ILE A 351 -2.53 -11.32 11.70
C ILE A 351 -2.01 -12.07 12.93
N ASP A 352 -2.65 -13.19 13.29
CA ASP A 352 -2.21 -14.00 14.43
C ASP A 352 -0.80 -14.57 14.20
N PHE A 353 -0.48 -15.03 13.00
CA PHE A 353 0.87 -15.45 12.62
C PHE A 353 1.87 -14.27 12.73
N CYS A 354 1.52 -13.09 12.23
CA CYS A 354 2.40 -11.92 12.24
C CYS A 354 2.70 -11.39 13.63
N ARG A 355 1.84 -11.62 14.64
CA ARG A 355 2.09 -11.21 16.03
C ARG A 355 3.37 -11.79 16.63
N SER A 356 3.79 -12.96 16.17
CA SER A 356 5.02 -13.61 16.64
C SER A 356 6.28 -13.16 15.88
N ILE A 357 6.13 -12.48 14.75
CA ILE A 357 7.26 -12.17 13.85
C ILE A 357 7.40 -10.68 13.52
N ILE A 358 6.38 -9.88 13.78
CA ILE A 358 6.38 -8.43 13.51
C ILE A 358 6.11 -7.68 14.81
N THR A 359 7.04 -6.83 15.20
CA THR A 359 6.86 -5.89 16.30
C THR A 359 6.29 -4.58 15.76
N ILE A 360 5.24 -4.05 16.40
CA ILE A 360 4.67 -2.75 16.04
C ILE A 360 5.47 -1.63 16.70
N SER A 361 5.89 -0.65 15.91
CA SER A 361 6.50 0.60 16.35
C SER A 361 5.58 1.77 16.03
N HIS A 362 5.34 2.64 17.01
CA HIS A 362 4.51 3.82 16.84
C HIS A 362 5.35 5.09 16.74
N THR A 363 5.10 5.87 15.69
CA THR A 363 5.55 7.25 15.58
C THR A 363 4.36 8.16 15.81
N HIS A 364 4.50 9.11 16.73
CA HIS A 364 3.45 10.08 17.04
C HIS A 364 3.80 11.42 16.41
N ASP A 365 2.81 12.03 15.75
CA ASP A 365 2.96 13.28 15.04
C ASP A 365 3.62 13.20 13.65
N LEU A 366 3.07 13.99 12.71
CA LEU A 366 3.55 14.05 11.31
C LEU A 366 4.94 14.67 11.18
N HIS A 367 5.38 15.50 12.11
CA HIS A 367 6.72 16.10 12.07
C HIS A 367 7.84 15.07 12.26
N HIS A 368 7.55 13.93 12.89
CA HIS A 368 8.50 12.84 13.11
C HIS A 368 8.42 11.73 12.05
N VAL A 369 7.51 11.84 11.07
CA VAL A 369 7.35 10.83 10.02
C VAL A 369 8.54 10.77 9.09
N ASN A 370 9.26 11.89 8.88
CA ASN A 370 10.34 11.95 7.91
C ASN A 370 11.45 10.92 8.17
N ASP A 371 11.87 10.72 9.40
CA ASP A 371 12.98 9.80 9.71
C ASP A 371 12.62 8.37 9.32
N ILE A 372 11.39 7.93 9.64
CA ILE A 372 10.90 6.61 9.25
C ILE A 372 10.68 6.53 7.74
N TYR A 373 10.17 7.60 7.13
CA TYR A 373 9.96 7.67 5.69
C TYR A 373 11.27 7.48 4.93
N GLN A 374 12.35 8.16 5.35
CA GLN A 374 13.67 8.04 4.72
C GLN A 374 14.24 6.61 4.86
N GLN A 375 14.06 5.94 6.01
CA GLN A 375 14.47 4.55 6.19
C GLN A 375 13.71 3.61 5.25
N VAL A 376 12.39 3.81 5.11
CA VAL A 376 11.56 3.02 4.20
C VAL A 376 11.95 3.27 2.74
N LEU A 377 12.20 4.53 2.36
CA LEU A 377 12.64 4.92 1.02
C LEU A 377 13.99 4.30 0.67
N ALA A 378 14.94 4.33 1.61
CA ALA A 378 16.28 3.76 1.43
C ALA A 378 16.30 2.22 1.49
N GLY A 379 15.17 1.57 1.86
CA GLY A 379 15.13 0.11 2.05
C GLY A 379 15.91 -0.39 3.27
N THR A 380 16.22 0.49 4.23
CA THR A 380 16.97 0.18 5.45
C THR A 380 16.08 -0.03 6.67
N ALA A 381 14.76 0.16 6.53
CA ALA A 381 13.80 -0.14 7.58
C ALA A 381 13.83 -1.64 7.94
N ASP A 382 13.81 -1.94 9.24
CA ASP A 382 13.82 -3.32 9.74
C ASP A 382 12.57 -4.08 9.25
N ALA A 383 12.78 -5.21 8.59
CA ALA A 383 11.72 -6.04 8.02
C ALA A 383 10.78 -6.62 9.09
N SER A 384 11.31 -6.87 10.31
CA SER A 384 10.56 -7.37 11.46
C SER A 384 9.73 -6.31 12.18
N VAL A 385 9.82 -5.03 11.74
CA VAL A 385 9.10 -3.91 12.37
C VAL A 385 7.96 -3.43 11.47
N GLY A 386 6.79 -3.26 12.05
CA GLY A 386 5.63 -2.60 11.45
C GLY A 386 5.56 -1.14 11.90
N GLN A 387 5.71 -0.20 10.97
CA GLN A 387 5.70 1.23 11.27
C GLN A 387 4.27 1.77 11.24
N ILE A 388 3.77 2.23 12.37
CA ILE A 388 2.45 2.84 12.53
C ILE A 388 2.61 4.31 12.93
N ILE A 389 1.97 5.19 12.18
CA ILE A 389 1.89 6.60 12.49
C ILE A 389 0.57 6.84 13.22
N SER A 390 0.63 7.22 14.49
CA SER A 390 -0.53 7.49 15.36
C SER A 390 -0.70 8.98 15.54
N LEU A 391 -1.81 9.53 15.07
CA LEU A 391 -2.11 10.97 15.14
C LEU A 391 -3.09 11.32 16.28
N ASP A 392 -3.59 10.30 17.00
CA ASP A 392 -4.45 10.51 18.15
C ASP A 392 -3.60 10.69 19.42
N PRO A 393 -3.66 11.84 20.10
CA PRO A 393 -2.92 12.09 21.34
C PRO A 393 -3.32 11.16 22.50
N ASN A 394 -4.48 10.51 22.43
CA ASN A 394 -4.94 9.56 23.47
C ASN A 394 -4.24 8.21 23.40
N THR A 395 -3.55 7.86 22.34
CA THR A 395 -2.76 6.63 22.23
C THR A 395 -1.47 6.66 23.07
N LEU A 396 -1.12 7.81 23.65
CA LEU A 396 0.05 7.99 24.50
C LEU A 396 -0.13 7.44 25.95
N LYS A 397 -1.31 6.99 26.34
CA LYS A 397 -1.51 6.38 27.66
C LYS A 397 -1.21 4.89 27.58
N PRO A 398 -0.15 4.39 28.27
CA PRO A 398 0.03 2.95 28.40
C PRO A 398 -1.25 2.41 29.05
N SER A 399 -1.82 1.37 28.45
CA SER A 399 -2.91 0.61 29.04
C SER A 399 -2.43 0.17 30.43
N LYS A 400 -3.02 0.75 31.49
CA LYS A 400 -2.84 0.20 32.85
C LYS A 400 -3.38 -1.24 32.78
N GLN A 401 -2.47 -2.18 32.91
CA GLN A 401 -2.75 -3.59 33.12
C GLN A 401 -3.56 -3.78 34.41
#